data_1082b85cc3431124566428f29ce7bd25
#
_entry.id   1082b85cc3431124566428f29ce7bd25
#
_cell.length_a   1.000
_cell.length_b   1.000
_cell.length_c   1.000
_cell.angle_alpha   90.00
_cell.angle_beta   90.00
_cell.angle_gamma   90.00
#
_symmetry.space_group_name_H-M   'P 1'
#
loop_
_entity.id
_entity.type
_entity.pdbx_description
1 polymer ?
#
loop_
_entity_poly.entity_id
_entity_poly.type
_entity_poly.pdbx_seq_one_letter_code
_entity_poly.pdbx_strand_id
1 'polypeptide(L)'
;MARRELQEINAGSMADIAFLLLIFWLVTTTIDSDEGIKRQLPPPVPPDIDVPQAKEQNVFNVKVNFLDALLVEGEPADILDLKDKAKNFLIATGDGIMSHPVGRETVGKNREVEMITGANGKTNAAFPERLWVRKADVKQSIAEYEAFVAAAEDENRRKNYTKVLDNWKEKLTTIELLGGDYKELPPSALISMQNDNATTYDTYLQVQNELQSAVNELRDELAIAKFNESYSSLEERYGRTKE
;
A
#
# COMPACT_ATOMS: atom_id res chain seq x y z
N MET A 1 15.95 -32.49 -74.97
CA MET A 1 15.84 -32.13 -73.54
C MET A 1 14.79 -31.06 -73.48
N ALA A 2 13.59 -31.34 -72.92
CA ALA A 2 12.52 -30.36 -72.77
C ALA A 2 12.80 -29.51 -71.51
N ARG A 3 12.93 -28.20 -71.69
CA ARG A 3 13.03 -27.24 -70.62
C ARG A 3 11.65 -27.20 -69.95
N ARG A 4 11.56 -27.58 -68.66
CA ARG A 4 10.38 -27.34 -67.82
C ARG A 4 10.25 -25.84 -67.65
N GLU A 5 9.14 -25.25 -68.06
CA GLU A 5 8.75 -23.90 -67.77
C GLU A 5 8.55 -23.80 -66.24
N LEU A 6 9.23 -22.83 -65.63
CA LEU A 6 9.03 -22.50 -64.22
C LEU A 6 7.66 -21.87 -64.08
N GLN A 7 6.81 -22.46 -63.24
CA GLN A 7 5.50 -21.92 -62.93
C GLN A 7 5.67 -20.53 -62.30
N GLU A 8 5.14 -19.49 -62.95
CA GLU A 8 5.14 -18.13 -62.38
C GLU A 8 4.32 -18.11 -61.08
N ILE A 9 4.98 -17.79 -59.99
CA ILE A 9 4.32 -17.62 -58.69
C ILE A 9 3.44 -16.38 -58.77
N ASN A 10 2.14 -16.55 -58.54
CA ASN A 10 1.17 -15.45 -58.55
C ASN A 10 1.46 -14.47 -57.38
N ALA A 11 2.07 -13.32 -57.71
CA ALA A 11 2.44 -12.31 -56.75
C ALA A 11 1.24 -11.79 -55.95
N GLY A 12 0.03 -11.80 -56.50
CA GLY A 12 -1.21 -11.41 -55.83
C GLY A 12 -1.57 -12.35 -54.67
N SER A 13 -1.41 -13.67 -54.87
CA SER A 13 -1.67 -14.63 -53.77
C SER A 13 -0.65 -14.55 -52.66
N MET A 14 0.61 -14.22 -52.98
CA MET A 14 1.64 -14.01 -51.94
C MET A 14 1.40 -12.72 -51.14
N ALA A 15 0.95 -11.66 -51.83
CA ALA A 15 0.60 -10.40 -51.15
C ALA A 15 -0.59 -10.55 -50.20
N ASP A 16 -1.60 -11.35 -50.57
CA ASP A 16 -2.77 -11.64 -49.74
C ASP A 16 -2.38 -12.43 -48.47
N ILE A 17 -1.57 -13.47 -48.64
CA ILE A 17 -1.06 -14.25 -47.48
C ILE A 17 -0.21 -13.37 -46.57
N ALA A 18 0.66 -12.51 -47.11
CA ALA A 18 1.46 -11.59 -46.32
C ALA A 18 0.61 -10.56 -45.55
N PHE A 19 -0.46 -10.08 -46.19
CA PHE A 19 -1.41 -9.16 -45.58
C PHE A 19 -2.22 -9.82 -44.46
N LEU A 20 -2.71 -11.04 -44.65
CA LEU A 20 -3.41 -11.81 -43.63
C LEU A 20 -2.50 -12.13 -42.43
N LEU A 21 -1.24 -12.48 -42.66
CA LEU A 21 -0.25 -12.70 -41.62
C LEU A 21 0.05 -11.39 -40.83
N LEU A 22 0.11 -10.26 -41.54
CA LEU A 22 0.34 -8.98 -40.91
C LEU A 22 -0.83 -8.55 -39.99
N ILE A 23 -2.09 -8.74 -40.47
CA ILE A 23 -3.28 -8.48 -39.65
C ILE A 23 -3.33 -9.48 -38.47
N PHE A 24 -3.05 -10.75 -38.71
CA PHE A 24 -2.99 -11.74 -37.62
C PHE A 24 -1.97 -11.36 -36.58
N TRP A 25 -0.77 -10.96 -36.99
CA TRP A 25 0.28 -10.48 -36.07
C TRP A 25 -0.15 -9.22 -35.31
N LEU A 26 -0.76 -8.26 -36.00
CA LEU A 26 -1.24 -7.03 -35.37
C LEU A 26 -2.33 -7.30 -34.33
N VAL A 27 -3.28 -8.17 -34.63
CA VAL A 27 -4.34 -8.55 -33.67
C VAL A 27 -3.79 -9.36 -32.49
N THR A 28 -2.82 -10.25 -32.73
CA THR A 28 -2.24 -11.07 -31.65
C THR A 28 -1.24 -10.31 -30.77
N THR A 29 -0.65 -9.21 -31.27
CA THR A 29 0.28 -8.37 -30.48
C THR A 29 -0.42 -7.27 -29.67
N THR A 30 -1.68 -6.96 -29.97
CA THR A 30 -2.51 -6.05 -29.17
C THR A 30 -3.23 -6.77 -28.03
N ILE A 31 -2.58 -7.74 -27.40
CA ILE A 31 -3.04 -8.24 -26.11
C ILE A 31 -2.67 -7.17 -25.10
N ASP A 32 -3.67 -6.34 -24.75
CA ASP A 32 -3.55 -5.48 -23.58
C ASP A 32 -3.16 -6.39 -22.40
N SER A 33 -2.00 -6.14 -21.86
CA SER A 33 -1.64 -6.76 -20.58
C SER A 33 -2.61 -6.19 -19.55
N ASP A 34 -3.59 -6.98 -19.14
CA ASP A 34 -4.38 -6.65 -17.96
C ASP A 34 -3.41 -6.31 -16.84
N GLU A 35 -3.32 -5.04 -16.50
CA GLU A 35 -2.56 -4.58 -15.35
C GLU A 35 -3.29 -5.07 -14.08
N GLY A 36 -3.08 -6.35 -13.77
CA GLY A 36 -3.58 -6.94 -12.54
C GLY A 36 -2.93 -6.27 -11.33
N ILE A 37 -3.67 -6.16 -10.25
CA ILE A 37 -3.15 -5.64 -8.97
C ILE A 37 -2.01 -6.54 -8.51
N LYS A 38 -0.77 -6.07 -8.64
CA LYS A 38 0.41 -6.79 -8.15
C LYS A 38 0.43 -6.71 -6.64
N ARG A 39 0.08 -7.79 -5.94
CA ARG A 39 0.27 -7.93 -4.50
C ARG A 39 1.42 -8.88 -4.21
N GLN A 40 2.37 -8.38 -3.45
CA GLN A 40 3.42 -9.22 -2.88
C GLN A 40 2.85 -9.83 -1.58
N LEU A 41 2.69 -11.16 -1.57
CA LEU A 41 2.31 -11.86 -0.35
C LEU A 41 3.44 -11.73 0.68
N PRO A 42 3.12 -11.48 1.96
CA PRO A 42 4.12 -11.48 3.00
C PRO A 42 4.80 -12.87 3.05
N PRO A 43 6.10 -12.92 3.36
CA PRO A 43 6.79 -14.20 3.53
C PRO A 43 6.11 -15.01 4.65
N PRO A 44 6.07 -16.35 4.55
CA PRO A 44 5.51 -17.19 5.59
C PRO A 44 6.22 -16.93 6.92
N VAL A 45 5.44 -16.72 7.97
CA VAL A 45 5.97 -16.49 9.31
C VAL A 45 6.58 -17.80 9.81
N PRO A 46 7.85 -17.82 10.29
CA PRO A 46 8.43 -19.01 10.89
C PRO A 46 7.59 -19.47 12.10
N PRO A 47 7.43 -20.79 12.30
CA PRO A 47 6.52 -21.33 13.31
C PRO A 47 6.87 -20.98 14.77
N ASP A 48 8.07 -20.49 15.04
CA ASP A 48 8.57 -20.19 16.40
C ASP A 48 8.50 -18.71 16.78
N ILE A 49 7.87 -17.84 15.95
CA ILE A 49 7.72 -16.44 16.30
C ILE A 49 6.35 -16.22 16.92
N ASP A 50 6.34 -15.84 18.19
CA ASP A 50 5.15 -15.34 18.86
C ASP A 50 4.73 -14.03 18.21
N VAL A 51 3.78 -14.11 17.27
CA VAL A 51 3.29 -12.91 16.55
C VAL A 51 2.43 -12.13 17.54
N PRO A 52 2.83 -10.92 17.94
CA PRO A 52 2.01 -10.11 18.82
C PRO A 52 0.64 -9.90 18.17
N GLN A 53 -0.43 -10.29 18.85
CA GLN A 53 -1.79 -10.09 18.37
C GLN A 53 -2.01 -8.59 18.15
N ALA A 54 -2.39 -8.22 16.91
CA ALA A 54 -2.75 -6.85 16.62
C ALA A 54 -3.97 -6.48 17.47
N LYS A 55 -3.94 -5.30 18.09
CA LYS A 55 -5.11 -4.76 18.80
C LYS A 55 -6.26 -4.58 17.79
N GLU A 56 -7.49 -4.88 18.18
CA GLU A 56 -8.67 -4.75 17.29
C GLU A 56 -8.77 -3.36 16.67
N GLN A 57 -8.49 -2.31 17.43
CA GLN A 57 -8.45 -0.92 16.93
C GLN A 57 -7.43 -0.65 15.82
N ASN A 58 -6.44 -1.54 15.65
CA ASN A 58 -5.40 -1.40 14.62
C ASN A 58 -5.74 -2.19 13.35
N VAL A 59 -6.85 -2.91 13.33
CA VAL A 59 -7.24 -3.76 12.21
C VAL A 59 -8.53 -3.22 11.59
N PHE A 60 -8.46 -2.77 10.36
CA PHE A 60 -9.65 -2.42 9.59
C PHE A 60 -10.21 -3.68 8.93
N ASN A 61 -11.33 -4.17 9.45
CA ASN A 61 -11.92 -5.43 9.03
C ASN A 61 -12.94 -5.22 7.91
N VAL A 62 -12.67 -5.82 6.76
CA VAL A 62 -13.58 -5.85 5.61
C VAL A 62 -13.94 -7.30 5.34
N LYS A 63 -15.23 -7.62 5.39
CA LYS A 63 -15.74 -8.98 5.12
C LYS A 63 -16.74 -8.93 3.98
N VAL A 64 -16.62 -9.88 3.05
CA VAL A 64 -17.58 -10.06 1.96
C VAL A 64 -18.18 -11.44 2.08
N ASN A 65 -19.51 -11.53 2.11
CA ASN A 65 -20.21 -12.80 2.24
C ASN A 65 -20.48 -13.44 0.86
N PHE A 66 -21.08 -14.62 0.88
CA PHE A 66 -21.43 -15.39 -0.32
C PHE A 66 -22.54 -14.75 -1.18
N LEU A 67 -23.24 -13.72 -0.69
CA LEU A 67 -24.21 -12.91 -1.42
C LEU A 67 -23.63 -11.58 -1.90
N ASP A 68 -22.31 -11.44 -1.88
CA ASP A 68 -21.59 -10.22 -2.23
C ASP A 68 -21.93 -9.01 -1.33
N ALA A 69 -22.52 -9.26 -0.15
CA ALA A 69 -22.79 -8.20 0.81
C ALA A 69 -21.54 -7.90 1.64
N LEU A 70 -21.24 -6.59 1.76
CA LEU A 70 -20.05 -6.07 2.42
C LEU A 70 -20.36 -5.75 3.89
N LEU A 71 -19.48 -6.18 4.79
CA LEU A 71 -19.42 -5.74 6.18
C LEU A 71 -18.09 -5.06 6.44
N VAL A 72 -18.15 -3.84 6.97
CA VAL A 72 -16.97 -3.07 7.38
C VAL A 72 -17.08 -2.84 8.88
N GLU A 73 -16.05 -3.26 9.62
CA GLU A 73 -16.05 -3.19 11.09
C GLU A 73 -17.25 -3.87 11.77
N GLY A 74 -17.84 -4.85 11.11
CA GLY A 74 -19.03 -5.58 11.59
C GLY A 74 -20.36 -4.95 11.22
N GLU A 75 -20.38 -3.80 10.57
CA GLU A 75 -21.57 -3.11 10.09
C GLU A 75 -21.76 -3.31 8.58
N PRO A 76 -23.01 -3.49 8.10
CA PRO A 76 -23.28 -3.50 6.67
C PRO A 76 -22.86 -2.17 6.02
N ALA A 77 -22.18 -2.25 4.89
CA ALA A 77 -21.68 -1.10 4.16
C ALA A 77 -21.86 -1.26 2.66
N ASP A 78 -21.91 -0.12 1.95
CA ASP A 78 -21.83 -0.10 0.50
C ASP A 78 -20.36 -0.09 0.04
N ILE A 79 -20.08 -0.68 -1.12
CA ILE A 79 -18.76 -0.65 -1.75
C ILE A 79 -18.34 0.80 -2.03
N LEU A 80 -19.29 1.66 -2.40
CA LEU A 80 -19.04 3.09 -2.67
C LEU A 80 -18.55 3.86 -1.43
N ASP A 81 -18.96 3.47 -0.23
CA ASP A 81 -18.55 4.10 1.03
C ASP A 81 -17.24 3.54 1.57
N LEU A 82 -16.78 2.41 1.03
CA LEU A 82 -15.60 1.68 1.53
C LEU A 82 -14.33 2.53 1.45
N LYS A 83 -14.15 3.26 0.37
CA LYS A 83 -12.99 4.15 0.18
C LYS A 83 -12.91 5.19 1.29
N ASP A 84 -14.02 5.87 1.58
CA ASP A 84 -14.05 6.93 2.59
C ASP A 84 -13.88 6.37 4.01
N LYS A 85 -14.46 5.21 4.31
CA LYS A 85 -14.24 4.50 5.58
C LYS A 85 -12.78 4.09 5.75
N ALA A 86 -12.14 3.56 4.70
CA ALA A 86 -10.73 3.20 4.72
C ALA A 86 -9.82 4.45 4.87
N LYS A 87 -10.14 5.54 4.19
CA LYS A 87 -9.42 6.83 4.36
C LYS A 87 -9.52 7.31 5.82
N ASN A 88 -10.71 7.31 6.40
CA ASN A 88 -10.92 7.72 7.79
C ASN A 88 -10.12 6.86 8.77
N PHE A 89 -10.07 5.55 8.56
CA PHE A 89 -9.21 4.66 9.34
C PHE A 89 -7.73 5.01 9.19
N LEU A 90 -7.26 5.22 7.97
CA LEU A 90 -5.86 5.54 7.68
C LEU A 90 -5.44 6.92 8.20
N ILE A 91 -6.30 7.92 8.13
CA ILE A 91 -6.05 9.27 8.67
C ILE A 91 -6.25 9.32 10.20
N ALA A 92 -7.07 8.42 10.71
CA ALA A 92 -7.35 8.19 12.13
C ALA A 92 -7.97 9.37 12.90
N THR A 93 -8.26 10.50 12.33
CA THR A 93 -8.88 11.61 13.10
C THR A 93 -9.35 12.79 12.27
N GLY A 94 -9.23 12.78 10.96
CA GLY A 94 -9.57 13.96 10.14
C GLY A 94 -8.59 15.14 10.26
N ASP A 95 -7.54 15.05 11.09
CA ASP A 95 -6.54 16.12 11.25
C ASP A 95 -5.43 16.06 10.20
N GLY A 96 -5.47 15.02 9.34
CA GLY A 96 -4.41 14.75 8.36
C GLY A 96 -3.08 14.34 8.99
N ILE A 97 -2.18 13.83 8.14
CA ILE A 97 -0.82 13.41 8.53
C ILE A 97 0.01 14.61 9.04
N MET A 98 -0.34 15.82 8.60
CA MET A 98 0.41 17.05 8.80
C MET A 98 -0.12 17.95 9.91
N SER A 99 -1.09 17.50 10.74
CA SER A 99 -1.54 18.31 11.86
C SER A 99 -0.39 18.58 12.82
N HIS A 100 -0.17 19.85 13.13
CA HIS A 100 0.93 20.30 13.98
C HIS A 100 0.88 19.64 15.37
N PRO A 101 2.03 19.26 15.94
CA PRO A 101 2.10 18.73 17.29
C PRO A 101 1.77 19.80 18.30
N VAL A 102 0.55 19.85 18.74
CA VAL A 102 0.17 20.66 19.92
C VAL A 102 0.33 19.76 21.15
N GLY A 103 1.57 19.41 21.48
CA GLY A 103 1.91 18.64 22.68
C GLY A 103 1.40 17.20 22.72
N ARG A 104 2.10 16.36 23.48
CA ARG A 104 1.71 14.94 23.73
C ARG A 104 0.33 14.79 24.39
N GLU A 105 -0.15 15.84 25.04
CA GLU A 105 -1.36 15.80 25.88
C GLU A 105 -2.66 16.12 25.13
N THR A 106 -2.59 16.71 23.95
CA THR A 106 -3.76 17.17 23.21
C THR A 106 -4.28 16.19 22.18
N VAL A 107 -3.53 15.14 21.88
CA VAL A 107 -4.00 14.07 21.01
C VAL A 107 -4.98 13.21 21.81
N GLY A 108 -6.27 13.43 21.61
CA GLY A 108 -7.34 12.61 22.16
C GLY A 108 -8.09 13.15 23.38
N LYS A 109 -7.63 14.21 24.05
CA LYS A 109 -8.33 14.72 25.26
C LYS A 109 -9.62 15.49 24.98
N ASN A 110 -9.81 16.03 23.79
CA ASN A 110 -11.00 16.83 23.42
C ASN A 110 -11.81 16.24 22.27
N ARG A 111 -11.60 14.98 21.93
CA ARG A 111 -12.31 14.32 20.87
C ARG A 111 -13.15 13.20 21.44
N GLU A 112 -14.39 13.14 21.03
CA GLU A 112 -15.21 11.95 21.19
C GLU A 112 -14.54 10.83 20.38
N VAL A 113 -13.82 9.96 21.08
CA VAL A 113 -13.19 8.78 20.47
C VAL A 113 -14.33 7.81 20.20
N GLU A 114 -14.59 7.51 18.93
CA GLU A 114 -15.51 6.46 18.56
C GLU A 114 -15.02 5.15 19.18
N MET A 115 -15.90 4.49 19.92
CA MET A 115 -15.59 3.25 20.63
C MET A 115 -16.34 2.11 20.01
N ILE A 116 -15.62 1.05 19.67
CA ILE A 116 -16.21 -0.20 19.19
C ILE A 116 -16.05 -1.29 20.22
N THR A 117 -17.03 -2.18 20.30
CA THR A 117 -16.98 -3.36 21.17
C THR A 117 -16.59 -4.56 20.32
N GLY A 118 -15.42 -5.10 20.56
CA GLY A 118 -14.92 -6.29 19.87
C GLY A 118 -15.65 -7.57 20.26
N ALA A 119 -15.38 -8.64 19.51
CA ALA A 119 -15.96 -9.96 19.74
C ALA A 119 -15.67 -10.54 21.13
N ASN A 120 -14.63 -10.05 21.80
CA ASN A 120 -14.23 -10.42 23.17
C ASN A 120 -15.00 -9.63 24.25
N GLY A 121 -15.95 -8.78 23.89
CA GLY A 121 -16.71 -7.91 24.79
C GLY A 121 -15.93 -6.72 25.34
N LYS A 122 -14.70 -6.49 24.88
CA LYS A 122 -13.90 -5.31 25.26
C LYS A 122 -14.18 -4.16 24.32
N THR A 123 -14.35 -2.99 24.89
CA THR A 123 -14.55 -1.75 24.15
C THR A 123 -13.18 -1.08 23.91
N ASN A 124 -12.85 -0.82 22.67
CA ASN A 124 -11.61 -0.18 22.23
C ASN A 124 -11.90 1.05 21.37
N ALA A 125 -10.90 1.90 21.19
CA ALA A 125 -11.01 2.99 20.22
C ALA A 125 -11.18 2.43 18.79
N ALA A 126 -12.02 3.08 17.99
CA ALA A 126 -12.30 2.65 16.61
C ALA A 126 -11.08 2.79 15.67
N PHE A 127 -10.14 3.64 16.02
CA PHE A 127 -9.01 3.97 15.17
C PHE A 127 -7.66 3.67 15.84
N PRO A 128 -6.61 3.34 15.08
CA PRO A 128 -5.29 3.08 15.61
C PRO A 128 -4.69 4.34 16.24
N GLU A 129 -4.00 4.15 17.35
CA GLU A 129 -3.23 5.21 17.99
C GLU A 129 -2.04 5.59 17.11
N ARG A 130 -1.95 6.90 16.77
CA ARG A 130 -0.87 7.43 15.94
C ARG A 130 0.36 7.71 16.79
N LEU A 131 1.51 7.35 16.26
CA LEU A 131 2.81 7.58 16.87
C LEU A 131 3.44 8.86 16.33
N TRP A 132 3.82 9.77 17.24
CA TRP A 132 4.57 10.95 16.86
C TRP A 132 6.02 10.62 16.52
N VAL A 133 6.47 11.08 15.37
CA VAL A 133 7.87 11.04 14.93
C VAL A 133 8.41 12.46 15.04
N ARG A 134 9.17 12.74 16.11
CA ARG A 134 9.71 14.06 16.43
C ARG A 134 11.18 14.14 16.05
N LYS A 135 11.60 15.27 15.50
CA LYS A 135 13.00 15.49 15.10
C LYS A 135 14.00 15.29 16.24
N ALA A 136 13.62 15.70 17.45
CA ALA A 136 14.47 15.55 18.64
C ALA A 136 14.69 14.06 18.99
N ASP A 137 13.60 13.27 19.04
CA ASP A 137 13.62 11.85 19.39
C ASP A 137 14.37 11.05 18.31
N VAL A 138 14.18 11.41 17.04
CA VAL A 138 14.86 10.75 15.91
C VAL A 138 16.37 11.01 15.97
N LYS A 139 16.83 12.24 16.24
CA LYS A 139 18.25 12.54 16.36
C LYS A 139 18.89 11.83 17.55
N GLN A 140 18.18 11.73 18.67
CA GLN A 140 18.65 10.97 19.82
C GLN A 140 18.80 9.49 19.48
N SER A 141 17.81 8.89 18.83
CA SER A 141 17.86 7.49 18.40
C SER A 141 18.99 7.22 17.40
N ILE A 142 19.23 8.13 16.46
CA ILE A 142 20.36 8.03 15.53
C ILE A 142 21.68 7.96 16.29
N ALA A 143 21.92 8.89 17.23
CA ALA A 143 23.15 8.92 17.99
C ALA A 143 23.35 7.65 18.86
N GLU A 144 22.26 7.15 19.44
CA GLU A 144 22.27 5.91 20.23
C GLU A 144 22.61 4.68 19.37
N TYR A 145 21.96 4.53 18.20
CA TYR A 145 22.22 3.42 17.30
C TYR A 145 23.58 3.51 16.60
N GLU A 146 24.12 4.70 16.34
CA GLU A 146 25.49 4.88 15.88
C GLU A 146 26.50 4.35 16.91
N ALA A 147 26.25 4.62 18.20
CA ALA A 147 27.08 4.07 19.28
C ALA A 147 26.95 2.54 19.37
N PHE A 148 25.76 1.97 19.21
CA PHE A 148 25.56 0.52 19.19
C PHE A 148 26.25 -0.15 17.99
N VAL A 149 26.22 0.44 16.80
CA VAL A 149 26.93 -0.06 15.62
C VAL A 149 28.44 -0.04 15.85
N ALA A 150 28.97 1.03 16.48
CA ALA A 150 30.41 1.15 16.78
C ALA A 150 30.86 0.15 17.87
N ALA A 151 30.02 -0.15 18.85
CA ALA A 151 30.31 -1.08 19.95
C ALA A 151 30.05 -2.55 19.62
N ALA A 152 29.42 -2.85 18.48
CA ALA A 152 29.03 -4.21 18.12
C ALA A 152 30.26 -5.05 17.68
N GLU A 153 30.59 -6.07 18.46
CA GLU A 153 31.66 -7.04 18.15
C GLU A 153 31.19 -8.11 17.14
N ASP A 154 29.90 -8.46 17.18
CA ASP A 154 29.27 -9.46 16.32
C ASP A 154 28.76 -8.81 15.01
N GLU A 155 29.15 -9.39 13.87
CA GLU A 155 28.75 -8.89 12.55
C GLU A 155 27.23 -8.94 12.31
N ASN A 156 26.53 -9.96 12.83
CA ASN A 156 25.07 -10.06 12.71
C ASN A 156 24.37 -8.97 13.53
N ARG A 157 24.84 -8.70 14.74
CA ARG A 157 24.33 -7.60 15.57
C ARG A 157 24.58 -6.26 14.92
N ARG A 158 25.79 -6.03 14.40
CA ARG A 158 26.13 -4.81 13.66
C ARG A 158 25.21 -4.59 12.48
N LYS A 159 24.95 -5.63 11.69
CA LYS A 159 24.04 -5.58 10.54
C LYS A 159 22.60 -5.24 10.94
N ASN A 160 22.12 -5.80 12.06
CA ASN A 160 20.79 -5.47 12.59
C ASN A 160 20.72 -4.02 13.07
N TYR A 161 21.71 -3.54 13.83
CA TYR A 161 21.76 -2.16 14.28
C TYR A 161 21.87 -1.17 13.12
N THR A 162 22.64 -1.50 12.08
CA THR A 162 22.74 -0.68 10.86
C THR A 162 21.37 -0.55 10.17
N LYS A 163 20.61 -1.64 10.05
CA LYS A 163 19.25 -1.58 9.51
C LYS A 163 18.33 -0.63 10.28
N VAL A 164 18.39 -0.70 11.60
CA VAL A 164 17.57 0.19 12.46
C VAL A 164 18.05 1.64 12.34
N LEU A 165 19.36 1.86 12.27
CA LEU A 165 19.96 3.17 12.06
C LEU A 165 19.52 3.78 10.71
N ASP A 166 19.51 2.99 9.64
CA ASP A 166 19.07 3.44 8.32
C ASP A 166 17.59 3.86 8.35
N ASN A 167 16.72 3.09 9.01
CA ASN A 167 15.31 3.46 9.20
C ASN A 167 15.15 4.80 9.97
N TRP A 168 15.98 5.05 10.99
CA TRP A 168 15.94 6.34 11.70
C TRP A 168 16.45 7.49 10.83
N LYS A 169 17.44 7.27 9.98
CA LYS A 169 17.93 8.26 9.00
C LYS A 169 16.87 8.57 7.94
N GLU A 170 16.14 7.56 7.46
CA GLU A 170 14.98 7.76 6.57
C GLU A 170 13.88 8.60 7.23
N LYS A 171 13.57 8.36 8.52
CA LYS A 171 12.62 9.19 9.27
C LYS A 171 13.10 10.63 9.41
N LEU A 172 14.40 10.86 9.61
CA LEU A 172 14.94 12.20 9.64
C LEU A 172 14.79 12.92 8.30
N THR A 173 15.10 12.23 7.21
CA THR A 173 14.90 12.74 5.85
C THR A 173 13.43 13.07 5.58
N THR A 174 12.52 12.22 6.03
CA THR A 174 11.06 12.45 5.93
C THR A 174 10.63 13.70 6.70
N ILE A 175 11.13 13.91 7.93
CA ILE A 175 10.88 15.14 8.71
C ILE A 175 11.35 16.38 7.95
N GLU A 176 12.50 16.31 7.31
CA GLU A 176 13.06 17.43 6.54
C GLU A 176 12.25 17.71 5.28
N LEU A 177 11.81 16.69 4.58
CA LEU A 177 10.93 16.80 3.41
C LEU A 177 9.55 17.35 3.78
N LEU A 178 8.97 16.87 4.88
CA LEU A 178 7.66 17.31 5.34
C LEU A 178 7.70 18.69 6.02
N GLY A 179 8.89 19.16 6.38
CA GLY A 179 9.10 20.46 7.03
C GLY A 179 8.74 20.50 8.51
N GLY A 180 8.62 19.35 9.18
CA GLY A 180 8.32 19.25 10.61
C GLY A 180 8.03 17.84 11.09
N ASP A 181 7.70 17.72 12.37
CA ASP A 181 7.31 16.46 12.99
C ASP A 181 6.02 15.93 12.37
N TYR A 182 5.88 14.63 12.26
CA TYR A 182 4.70 14.00 11.68
C TYR A 182 4.19 12.82 12.52
N LYS A 183 3.00 12.34 12.19
CA LYS A 183 2.41 11.15 12.81
C LYS A 183 2.49 9.98 11.84
N GLU A 184 2.88 8.81 12.34
CA GLU A 184 2.84 7.57 11.56
C GLU A 184 1.86 6.55 12.16
N LEU A 185 1.33 5.69 11.33
CA LEU A 185 0.55 4.53 11.76
C LEU A 185 1.45 3.56 12.52
N PRO A 186 0.95 2.90 13.59
CA PRO A 186 1.70 1.83 14.22
C PRO A 186 1.97 0.69 13.21
N PRO A 187 3.11 -0.02 13.34
CA PRO A 187 3.43 -1.14 12.45
C PRO A 187 2.38 -2.27 12.47
N SER A 188 1.56 -2.32 13.53
CA SER A 188 0.45 -3.28 13.68
C SER A 188 -0.84 -2.84 13.00
N ALA A 189 -0.91 -1.63 12.43
CA ALA A 189 -2.10 -1.19 11.69
C ALA A 189 -2.16 -1.91 10.34
N LEU A 190 -3.27 -2.58 10.09
CA LEU A 190 -3.47 -3.36 8.87
C LEU A 190 -4.93 -3.32 8.41
N ILE A 191 -5.13 -3.49 7.11
CA ILE A 191 -6.43 -3.70 6.51
C ILE A 191 -6.58 -5.20 6.28
N SER A 192 -7.55 -5.82 6.94
CA SER A 192 -7.86 -7.25 6.81
C SER A 192 -9.08 -7.43 5.92
N MET A 193 -8.89 -8.08 4.78
CA MET A 193 -9.99 -8.46 3.89
C MET A 193 -10.24 -9.96 4.01
N GLN A 194 -11.47 -10.31 4.31
CA GLN A 194 -11.95 -11.69 4.39
C GLN A 194 -13.13 -11.87 3.46
N ASN A 195 -13.02 -12.78 2.53
CA ASN A 195 -14.08 -13.12 1.59
C ASN A 195 -14.50 -14.59 1.76
N ASP A 196 -15.77 -14.86 1.56
CA ASP A 196 -16.30 -16.21 1.49
C ASP A 196 -15.86 -16.88 0.17
N ASN A 197 -15.76 -18.21 0.15
CA ASN A 197 -15.39 -18.98 -1.04
C ASN A 197 -16.38 -18.80 -2.21
N ALA A 198 -17.60 -18.41 -1.92
CA ALA A 198 -18.63 -18.19 -2.94
C ALA A 198 -18.78 -16.72 -3.36
N THR A 199 -17.98 -15.80 -2.80
CA THR A 199 -17.92 -14.39 -3.24
C THR A 199 -17.54 -14.30 -4.71
N THR A 200 -18.21 -13.47 -5.49
CA THR A 200 -17.87 -13.27 -6.89
C THR A 200 -16.49 -12.60 -7.03
N TYR A 201 -15.77 -12.97 -8.09
CA TYR A 201 -14.45 -12.37 -8.36
C TYR A 201 -14.56 -10.87 -8.66
N ASP A 202 -15.67 -10.44 -9.26
CA ASP A 202 -15.93 -9.03 -9.55
C ASP A 202 -16.03 -8.21 -8.26
N THR A 203 -16.85 -8.64 -7.30
CA THR A 203 -16.96 -7.97 -5.99
C THR A 203 -15.64 -7.95 -5.24
N TYR A 204 -14.88 -9.05 -5.29
CA TYR A 204 -13.54 -9.09 -4.72
C TYR A 204 -12.62 -8.02 -5.30
N LEU A 205 -12.60 -7.88 -6.65
CA LEU A 205 -11.79 -6.86 -7.32
C LEU A 205 -12.26 -5.45 -7.01
N GLN A 206 -13.57 -5.20 -6.98
CA GLN A 206 -14.12 -3.89 -6.65
C GLN A 206 -13.70 -3.45 -5.25
N VAL A 207 -13.83 -4.31 -4.25
CA VAL A 207 -13.39 -4.05 -2.87
C VAL A 207 -11.88 -3.76 -2.82
N GLN A 208 -11.07 -4.53 -3.52
CA GLN A 208 -9.63 -4.30 -3.60
C GLN A 208 -9.28 -2.95 -4.25
N ASN A 209 -9.98 -2.59 -5.32
CA ASN A 209 -9.80 -1.32 -6.02
C ASN A 209 -10.15 -0.14 -5.12
N GLU A 210 -11.27 -0.20 -4.39
CA GLU A 210 -11.66 0.86 -3.46
C GLU A 210 -10.64 1.04 -2.32
N LEU A 211 -10.16 -0.06 -1.74
CA LEU A 211 -9.12 0.00 -0.70
C LEU A 211 -7.81 0.57 -1.24
N GLN A 212 -7.39 0.17 -2.44
CA GLN A 212 -6.19 0.71 -3.08
C GLN A 212 -6.37 2.18 -3.47
N SER A 213 -7.54 2.55 -3.95
CA SER A 213 -7.91 3.93 -4.28
C SER A 213 -7.83 4.84 -3.06
N ALA A 214 -8.29 4.39 -1.89
CA ALA A 214 -8.16 5.13 -0.64
C ALA A 214 -6.70 5.48 -0.31
N VAL A 215 -5.80 4.51 -0.45
CA VAL A 215 -4.37 4.71 -0.21
C VAL A 215 -3.75 5.65 -1.25
N ASN A 216 -4.10 5.47 -2.52
CA ASN A 216 -3.56 6.29 -3.61
C ASN A 216 -4.01 7.75 -3.48
N GLU A 217 -5.28 7.98 -3.15
CA GLU A 217 -5.81 9.33 -2.96
C GLU A 217 -5.10 10.06 -1.80
N LEU A 218 -4.82 9.38 -0.68
CA LEU A 218 -4.04 9.96 0.41
C LEU A 218 -2.59 10.28 0.00
N ARG A 219 -1.98 9.44 -0.83
CA ARG A 219 -0.65 9.70 -1.38
C ARG A 219 -0.66 10.90 -2.32
N ASP A 220 -1.67 11.00 -3.17
CA ASP A 220 -1.84 12.14 -4.09
C ASP A 220 -2.08 13.44 -3.33
N GLU A 221 -2.95 13.46 -2.31
CA GLU A 221 -3.18 14.62 -1.46
C GLU A 221 -1.88 15.12 -0.82
N LEU A 222 -1.06 14.21 -0.29
CA LEU A 222 0.23 14.55 0.29
C LEU A 222 1.23 15.04 -0.77
N ALA A 223 1.30 14.38 -1.91
CA ALA A 223 2.20 14.72 -3.01
C ALA A 223 1.88 16.11 -3.58
N ILE A 224 0.60 16.41 -3.82
CA ILE A 224 0.15 17.72 -4.30
C ILE A 224 0.44 18.80 -3.25
N ALA A 225 0.16 18.54 -1.97
CA ALA A 225 0.40 19.50 -0.90
C ALA A 225 1.89 19.86 -0.73
N LYS A 226 2.81 18.92 -1.01
CA LYS A 226 4.25 19.10 -0.79
C LYS A 226 5.03 19.44 -2.05
N PHE A 227 4.69 18.82 -3.16
CA PHE A 227 5.47 18.89 -4.39
C PHE A 227 4.70 19.53 -5.56
N ASN A 228 3.39 19.81 -5.35
CA ASN A 228 2.47 20.32 -6.38
C ASN A 228 2.41 19.42 -7.64
N GLU A 229 2.64 18.14 -7.45
CA GLU A 229 2.61 17.09 -8.48
C GLU A 229 1.83 15.87 -7.93
N SER A 230 1.24 15.06 -8.83
CA SER A 230 0.59 13.81 -8.41
C SER A 230 1.61 12.76 -7.98
N TYR A 231 1.20 11.85 -7.11
CA TYR A 231 2.06 10.75 -6.65
C TYR A 231 2.54 9.87 -7.81
N SER A 232 1.66 9.58 -8.76
CA SER A 232 2.00 8.79 -9.96
C SER A 232 3.10 9.44 -10.80
N SER A 233 3.07 10.77 -10.99
CA SER A 233 4.12 11.50 -11.68
C SER A 233 5.46 11.45 -10.96
N LEU A 234 5.43 11.53 -9.63
CA LEU A 234 6.62 11.41 -8.79
C LEU A 234 7.21 9.99 -8.87
N GLU A 235 6.36 8.96 -8.81
CA GLU A 235 6.77 7.56 -8.89
C GLU A 235 7.41 7.24 -10.24
N GLU A 236 6.81 7.69 -11.34
CA GLU A 236 7.36 7.50 -12.68
C GLU A 236 8.73 8.17 -12.84
N ARG A 237 8.89 9.38 -12.33
CA ARG A 237 10.17 10.11 -12.35
C ARG A 237 11.23 9.45 -11.46
N TYR A 238 10.84 8.96 -10.30
CA TYR A 238 11.75 8.28 -9.38
C TYR A 238 12.14 6.89 -9.87
N GLY A 239 11.23 6.16 -10.51
CA GLY A 239 11.49 4.88 -11.16
C GLY A 239 12.54 5.00 -12.27
N ARG A 240 12.43 6.03 -13.09
CA ARG A 240 13.42 6.32 -14.17
C ARG A 240 14.81 6.69 -13.65
N THR A 241 14.93 7.13 -12.41
CA THR A 241 16.25 7.51 -11.83
C THR A 241 16.99 6.31 -11.23
N LYS A 242 16.32 5.16 -11.09
CA LYS A 242 16.90 3.91 -10.56
C LYS A 242 17.43 2.96 -11.64
N GLU A 243 17.14 3.23 -12.93
CA GLU A 243 17.72 2.57 -14.08
C GLU A 243 18.98 3.34 -14.56
#